data_f8cbf75a0ff27bd0ad71cf0eb6b53057
#
_entry.id   f8cbf75a0ff27bd0ad71cf0eb6b53057
#
_cell.length_a   1.000
_cell.length_b   1.000
_cell.length_c   1.000
_cell.angle_alpha   90.00
_cell.angle_beta   90.00
_cell.angle_gamma   90.00
#
_symmetry.space_group_name_H-M   'P 1'
#
loop_
_entity.id
_entity.type
_entity.pdbx_description
1 polymer ?
#
loop_
_entity_poly.entity_id
_entity_poly.type
_entity_poly.pdbx_seq_one_letter_code
_entity_poly.pdbx_strand_id
1 'polypeptide(L)'
;VDGFPVSNAGNVSVGYNSDNGTTDNILASINPNDIESIEVLKDASSTAIYGARAGSGVIIITTKRGKEGKPKVTYSGSATVQTMATKYEMLDAQDFMIQSNRWFKEKWMYDNKVGIYGGKNESEAGSAYHPKYSDADIANPVNDTDWYDRITRTGFQTQHNISINGGTEYTKYLISGNFFNQKGIVKNNGMSRYTGRVNLDQKLSKYAKVGINLTVSRNTLDNVPLGAGQNEYASILVSAAQFSPLLSVKDENGDYS
;
A
#
# COMPACT_ATOMS: atom_id res chain seq x y z
N VAL A 1 7.22 -1.07 23.48
CA VAL A 1 6.62 -2.41 23.51
C VAL A 1 7.15 -3.14 24.74
N ASP A 2 6.29 -3.62 25.63
CA ASP A 2 6.64 -4.34 26.87
C ASP A 2 7.71 -3.63 27.74
N GLY A 3 7.69 -2.29 27.79
CA GLY A 3 8.64 -1.47 28.52
C GLY A 3 9.93 -1.09 27.76
N PHE A 4 10.14 -1.65 26.57
CA PHE A 4 11.29 -1.29 25.73
C PHE A 4 10.89 -0.23 24.69
N PRO A 5 11.66 0.87 24.58
CA PRO A 5 11.42 1.86 23.55
C PRO A 5 11.74 1.28 22.16
N VAL A 6 10.81 1.46 21.26
CA VAL A 6 10.97 1.11 19.85
C VAL A 6 10.90 2.41 19.07
N SER A 7 11.93 2.74 18.31
CA SER A 7 11.97 3.97 17.52
C SER A 7 11.83 3.63 16.03
N ASN A 8 11.04 4.44 15.33
CA ASN A 8 11.03 4.45 13.86
C ASN A 8 12.32 5.08 13.26
N ALA A 9 13.38 5.25 14.08
CA ALA A 9 14.65 5.81 13.65
C ALA A 9 15.46 4.78 12.87
N GLY A 10 15.05 4.50 11.68
CA GLY A 10 15.75 3.69 10.73
C GLY A 10 15.08 3.82 9.39
N ASN A 11 15.38 4.91 8.66
CA ASN A 11 15.30 4.87 7.22
C ASN A 11 16.28 3.79 6.76
N VAL A 12 15.88 2.54 6.79
CA VAL A 12 16.54 1.51 6.01
C VAL A 12 16.09 1.78 4.59
N SER A 13 16.80 2.69 3.93
CA SER A 13 16.75 2.87 2.49
C SER A 13 17.23 1.56 1.86
N VAL A 14 16.34 0.61 1.69
CA VAL A 14 16.59 -0.58 0.89
C VAL A 14 16.19 -0.22 -0.53
N GLY A 15 17.15 0.29 -1.30
CA GLY A 15 16.96 0.46 -2.73
C GLY A 15 16.98 1.91 -3.20
N TYR A 16 17.42 2.06 -4.38
CA TYR A 16 17.87 3.16 -5.21
C TYR A 16 16.93 4.38 -5.39
N ASN A 17 15.95 4.61 -4.54
CA ASN A 17 15.16 5.84 -4.48
C ASN A 17 14.62 6.03 -3.04
N SER A 18 15.41 6.67 -2.21
CA SER A 18 15.06 7.03 -0.82
C SER A 18 13.94 8.07 -0.69
N ASP A 19 13.41 8.59 -1.78
CA ASP A 19 12.37 9.63 -1.78
C ASP A 19 10.93 9.07 -1.78
N ASN A 20 10.73 7.77 -1.90
CA ASN A 20 9.41 7.15 -1.89
C ASN A 20 8.85 6.85 -0.49
N GLY A 21 9.24 7.60 0.53
CA GLY A 21 8.45 7.77 1.77
C GLY A 21 7.89 6.52 2.47
N THR A 22 8.33 5.31 2.12
CA THR A 22 7.98 4.10 2.86
C THR A 22 8.83 4.03 4.12
N THR A 23 8.46 4.80 5.13
CA THR A 23 8.94 4.55 6.48
C THR A 23 8.50 3.16 6.87
N ASP A 24 9.47 2.26 7.04
CA ASP A 24 9.20 0.95 7.62
C ASP A 24 8.53 1.15 8.98
N ASN A 25 7.23 0.99 8.99
CA ASN A 25 6.49 1.08 10.24
C ASN A 25 6.82 -0.14 11.08
N ILE A 26 7.63 0.04 12.11
CA ILE A 26 8.02 -1.05 13.02
C ILE A 26 6.80 -1.72 13.66
N LEU A 27 5.68 -1.01 13.77
CA LEU A 27 4.42 -1.60 14.23
C LEU A 27 3.90 -2.67 13.26
N ALA A 28 4.27 -2.60 11.99
CA ALA A 28 3.94 -3.63 11.01
C ALA A 28 4.62 -4.98 11.31
N SER A 29 5.70 -5.00 12.10
CA SER A 29 6.38 -6.23 12.52
C SER A 29 5.68 -6.93 13.70
N ILE A 30 4.78 -6.24 14.41
CA ILE A 30 4.06 -6.77 15.57
C ILE A 30 2.79 -7.47 15.07
N ASN A 31 2.61 -8.72 15.49
CA ASN A 31 1.38 -9.44 15.22
C ASN A 31 0.25 -8.91 16.12
N PRO A 32 -0.85 -8.36 15.55
CA PRO A 32 -1.96 -7.85 16.35
C PRO A 32 -2.57 -8.89 17.30
N ASN A 33 -2.52 -10.18 16.94
CA ASN A 33 -3.02 -11.26 17.79
C ASN A 33 -2.20 -11.48 19.06
N ASP A 34 -0.96 -10.99 19.11
CA ASP A 34 -0.10 -11.07 20.29
C ASP A 34 -0.23 -9.85 21.21
N ILE A 35 -1.03 -8.86 20.85
CA ILE A 35 -1.26 -7.64 21.65
C ILE A 35 -2.35 -7.93 22.68
N GLU A 36 -2.07 -7.56 23.95
CA GLU A 36 -3.04 -7.59 25.05
C GLU A 36 -3.72 -6.24 25.23
N SER A 37 -2.94 -5.14 25.24
CA SER A 37 -3.47 -3.76 25.31
C SER A 37 -2.62 -2.76 24.54
N ILE A 38 -3.27 -1.68 24.11
CA ILE A 38 -2.64 -0.50 23.54
C ILE A 38 -3.12 0.71 24.34
N GLU A 39 -2.18 1.45 24.91
CA GLU A 39 -2.45 2.68 25.65
C GLU A 39 -1.76 3.85 24.96
N VAL A 40 -2.47 4.97 24.84
CA VAL A 40 -1.94 6.18 24.21
C VAL A 40 -1.84 7.29 25.24
N LEU A 41 -0.61 7.66 25.60
CA LEU A 41 -0.33 8.76 26.52
C LEU A 41 -0.16 10.05 25.73
N LYS A 42 -1.04 11.02 25.96
CA LYS A 42 -1.05 12.31 25.26
C LYS A 42 -0.65 13.48 26.17
N ASP A 43 -0.75 13.29 27.49
CA ASP A 43 -0.54 14.35 28.47
C ASP A 43 0.94 14.43 28.86
N ALA A 44 1.44 15.65 29.03
CA ALA A 44 2.83 15.90 29.40
C ALA A 44 3.24 15.22 30.72
N SER A 45 2.31 15.12 31.70
CA SER A 45 2.55 14.45 32.97
C SER A 45 2.76 12.94 32.82
N SER A 46 1.97 12.30 31.98
CA SER A 46 2.06 10.83 31.73
C SER A 46 3.26 10.47 30.85
N THR A 47 3.68 11.38 29.95
CA THR A 47 4.80 11.17 29.05
C THR A 47 6.16 11.55 29.64
N ALA A 48 6.21 12.33 30.72
CA ALA A 48 7.43 12.84 31.34
C ALA A 48 8.46 11.74 31.67
N ILE A 49 8.02 10.56 32.11
CA ILE A 49 8.89 9.42 32.45
C ILE A 49 9.66 8.86 31.22
N TYR A 50 9.22 9.16 30.00
CA TYR A 50 9.85 8.72 28.76
C TYR A 50 10.82 9.74 28.15
N GLY A 51 10.99 10.92 28.84
CA GLY A 51 11.95 11.96 28.46
C GLY A 51 11.62 12.67 27.14
N ALA A 52 12.65 13.27 26.52
CA ALA A 52 12.50 14.11 25.32
C ALA A 52 11.88 13.39 24.10
N ARG A 53 11.95 12.07 24.04
CA ARG A 53 11.34 11.27 22.95
C ARG A 53 9.83 11.23 23.00
N ALA A 54 9.22 11.65 24.10
CA ALA A 54 7.78 11.58 24.32
C ALA A 54 7.03 12.88 23.97
N GLY A 55 7.73 13.88 23.39
CA GLY A 55 7.13 15.18 23.07
C GLY A 55 5.92 15.14 22.14
N SER A 56 5.78 14.10 21.32
CA SER A 56 4.62 13.88 20.43
C SER A 56 3.63 12.84 20.97
N GLY A 57 3.80 12.41 22.25
CA GLY A 57 3.03 11.35 22.87
C GLY A 57 3.75 9.99 22.88
N VAL A 58 3.19 9.03 23.60
CA VAL A 58 3.73 7.68 23.74
C VAL A 58 2.62 6.66 23.49
N ILE A 59 2.90 5.65 22.69
CA ILE A 59 2.03 4.49 22.50
C ILE A 59 2.67 3.32 23.25
N ILE A 60 2.00 2.86 24.31
CA ILE A 60 2.41 1.68 25.06
C ILE A 60 1.69 0.47 24.48
N ILE A 61 2.46 -0.51 24.06
CA ILE A 61 1.93 -1.78 23.57
C ILE A 61 2.35 -2.85 24.55
N THR A 62 1.35 -3.47 25.19
CA THR A 62 1.55 -4.61 26.07
C THR A 62 1.18 -5.87 25.32
N THR A 63 2.07 -6.83 25.32
CA THR A 63 1.85 -8.08 24.61
C THR A 63 1.36 -9.17 25.57
N LYS A 64 0.60 -10.12 25.03
CA LYS A 64 0.09 -11.28 25.77
C LYS A 64 1.22 -12.07 26.42
N ARG A 65 0.97 -12.53 27.64
CA ARG A 65 1.91 -13.35 28.42
C ARG A 65 1.31 -14.71 28.73
N GLY A 66 2.18 -15.64 29.13
CA GLY A 66 1.78 -16.93 29.66
C GLY A 66 0.86 -16.80 30.87
N LYS A 67 -0.19 -17.64 30.93
CA LYS A 67 -1.13 -17.69 32.03
C LYS A 67 -1.08 -19.06 32.72
N GLU A 68 -1.35 -19.08 34.00
CA GLU A 68 -1.46 -20.32 34.72
C GLU A 68 -2.67 -21.14 34.25
N GLY A 69 -2.49 -22.44 34.10
CA GLY A 69 -3.51 -23.35 33.66
C GLY A 69 -2.96 -24.45 32.75
N LYS A 70 -3.84 -25.39 32.42
CA LYS A 70 -3.51 -26.46 31.45
C LYS A 70 -3.12 -25.87 30.13
N PRO A 71 -2.19 -26.49 29.39
CA PRO A 71 -1.82 -26.07 28.06
C PRO A 71 -3.05 -25.93 27.14
N LYS A 72 -3.22 -24.74 26.57
CA LYS A 72 -4.28 -24.44 25.61
C LYS A 72 -3.67 -24.04 24.29
N VAL A 73 -3.99 -24.79 23.24
CA VAL A 73 -3.66 -24.46 21.85
C VAL A 73 -4.81 -23.65 21.28
N THR A 74 -4.49 -22.54 20.65
CA THR A 74 -5.45 -21.68 19.94
C THR A 74 -4.97 -21.47 18.51
N TYR A 75 -5.85 -21.69 17.57
CA TYR A 75 -5.62 -21.33 16.17
C TYR A 75 -6.68 -20.33 15.72
N SER A 76 -6.24 -19.32 14.97
CA SER A 76 -7.12 -18.39 14.29
C SER A 76 -6.64 -18.19 12.86
N GLY A 77 -7.56 -18.24 11.89
CA GLY A 77 -7.29 -18.02 10.49
C GLY A 77 -8.30 -17.05 9.91
N SER A 78 -7.86 -16.23 8.96
CA SER A 78 -8.73 -15.35 8.17
C SER A 78 -8.28 -15.33 6.73
N ALA A 79 -9.26 -15.19 5.82
CA ALA A 79 -9.06 -14.94 4.41
C ALA A 79 -9.91 -13.74 4.02
N THR A 80 -9.34 -12.79 3.30
CA THR A 80 -10.01 -11.56 2.90
C THR A 80 -9.78 -11.33 1.42
N VAL A 81 -10.87 -11.03 0.71
CA VAL A 81 -10.83 -10.59 -0.68
C VAL A 81 -10.91 -9.06 -0.69
N GLN A 82 -10.04 -8.44 -1.48
CA GLN A 82 -9.96 -6.99 -1.59
C GLN A 82 -10.25 -6.58 -3.03
N THR A 83 -11.19 -5.68 -3.22
CA THR A 83 -11.51 -5.10 -4.53
C THR A 83 -11.35 -3.59 -4.47
N MET A 84 -11.11 -2.98 -5.61
CA MET A 84 -11.11 -1.52 -5.71
C MET A 84 -12.52 -0.99 -5.46
N ALA A 85 -12.68 -0.11 -4.46
CA ALA A 85 -14.00 0.44 -4.10
C ALA A 85 -14.53 1.40 -5.16
N THR A 86 -13.64 2.19 -5.77
CA THR A 86 -13.99 3.14 -6.83
C THR A 86 -12.88 3.11 -7.89
N LYS A 87 -13.26 2.97 -9.14
CA LYS A 87 -12.39 3.06 -10.30
C LYS A 87 -12.69 4.38 -10.99
N TYR A 88 -11.67 5.11 -11.38
CA TYR A 88 -11.86 6.26 -12.26
C TYR A 88 -12.32 5.77 -13.63
N GLU A 89 -13.41 6.33 -14.12
CA GLU A 89 -13.86 6.12 -15.49
C GLU A 89 -12.92 6.88 -16.42
N MET A 90 -12.13 6.13 -17.16
CA MET A 90 -11.23 6.67 -18.17
C MET A 90 -11.94 6.71 -19.52
N LEU A 91 -11.49 7.60 -20.40
CA LEU A 91 -11.98 7.60 -21.76
C LEU A 91 -11.58 6.29 -22.45
N ASP A 92 -12.54 5.65 -23.12
CA ASP A 92 -12.26 4.58 -24.05
C ASP A 92 -11.59 5.11 -25.34
N ALA A 93 -11.23 4.23 -26.26
CA ALA A 93 -10.55 4.60 -27.48
C ALA A 93 -11.36 5.54 -28.36
N GLN A 94 -12.68 5.35 -28.45
CA GLN A 94 -13.58 6.18 -29.25
C GLN A 94 -13.69 7.58 -28.67
N ASP A 95 -14.02 7.67 -27.37
CA ASP A 95 -14.16 8.94 -26.65
C ASP A 95 -12.82 9.70 -26.63
N PHE A 96 -11.71 9.00 -26.45
CA PHE A 96 -10.38 9.60 -26.50
C PHE A 96 -10.11 10.25 -27.87
N MET A 97 -10.42 9.58 -28.98
CA MET A 97 -10.25 10.12 -30.33
C MET A 97 -11.17 11.31 -30.59
N ILE A 98 -12.44 11.23 -30.16
CA ILE A 98 -13.39 12.34 -30.28
C ILE A 98 -12.90 13.57 -29.52
N GLN A 99 -12.51 13.40 -28.23
CA GLN A 99 -12.02 14.52 -27.43
C GLN A 99 -10.67 15.05 -27.96
N SER A 100 -9.81 14.18 -28.48
CA SER A 100 -8.56 14.61 -29.13
C SER A 100 -8.85 15.47 -30.36
N ASN A 101 -9.76 15.04 -31.26
CA ASN A 101 -10.15 15.83 -32.43
C ASN A 101 -10.74 17.18 -32.02
N ARG A 102 -11.58 17.20 -30.96
CA ARG A 102 -12.11 18.46 -30.41
C ARG A 102 -11.01 19.38 -29.95
N TRP A 103 -10.06 18.88 -29.17
CA TRP A 103 -8.91 19.67 -28.68
C TRP A 103 -8.06 20.22 -29.82
N PHE A 104 -7.76 19.39 -30.85
CA PHE A 104 -7.00 19.84 -32.02
C PHE A 104 -7.77 20.87 -32.83
N LYS A 105 -9.09 20.76 -32.95
CA LYS A 105 -9.93 21.75 -33.61
C LYS A 105 -9.92 23.08 -32.87
N GLU A 106 -10.10 23.04 -31.55
CA GLU A 106 -10.04 24.25 -30.69
C GLU A 106 -8.66 24.95 -30.82
N LYS A 107 -7.58 24.18 -30.77
CA LYS A 107 -6.23 24.71 -30.96
C LYS A 107 -6.06 25.35 -32.35
N TRP A 108 -6.51 24.69 -33.41
CA TRP A 108 -6.46 25.23 -34.76
C TRP A 108 -7.28 26.52 -34.86
N MET A 109 -8.47 26.58 -34.30
CA MET A 109 -9.30 27.80 -34.26
C MET A 109 -8.58 28.95 -33.53
N TYR A 110 -7.93 28.65 -32.42
CA TYR A 110 -7.14 29.64 -31.67
C TYR A 110 -5.98 30.17 -32.50
N ASP A 111 -5.19 29.30 -33.12
CA ASP A 111 -4.00 29.66 -33.90
C ASP A 111 -4.39 30.49 -35.13
N ASN A 112 -5.52 30.21 -35.79
CA ASN A 112 -6.01 30.89 -36.99
C ASN A 112 -6.97 32.07 -36.71
N LYS A 113 -7.26 32.36 -35.43
CA LYS A 113 -8.19 33.43 -35.01
C LYS A 113 -9.61 33.24 -35.52
N VAL A 114 -10.08 32.00 -35.58
CA VAL A 114 -11.41 31.61 -36.08
C VAL A 114 -12.43 31.71 -34.95
N GLY A 115 -13.65 32.11 -35.24
CA GLY A 115 -14.79 32.14 -34.36
C GLY A 115 -14.52 32.99 -33.10
N ILE A 116 -14.74 32.41 -31.92
CA ILE A 116 -14.58 33.08 -30.62
C ILE A 116 -13.15 33.59 -30.35
N TYR A 117 -12.16 33.06 -31.04
CA TYR A 117 -10.74 33.38 -30.85
C TYR A 117 -10.25 34.57 -31.69
N GLY A 118 -11.06 35.12 -32.57
CA GLY A 118 -10.65 36.28 -33.38
C GLY A 118 -11.65 36.71 -34.42
N GLY A 119 -12.84 36.09 -34.49
CA GLY A 119 -13.96 36.52 -35.33
C GLY A 119 -13.88 36.13 -36.81
N LYS A 120 -12.77 35.49 -37.26
CA LYS A 120 -12.67 35.00 -38.65
C LYS A 120 -13.58 33.82 -38.89
N ASN A 121 -14.02 33.65 -40.13
CA ASN A 121 -14.66 32.42 -40.57
C ASN A 121 -13.62 31.33 -40.84
N GLU A 122 -14.01 30.06 -40.85
CA GLU A 122 -13.11 28.95 -41.18
C GLU A 122 -12.49 29.08 -42.59
N SER A 123 -13.22 29.66 -43.51
CA SER A 123 -12.73 29.95 -44.88
C SER A 123 -11.64 31.02 -44.96
N GLU A 124 -11.47 31.85 -43.96
CA GLU A 124 -10.48 32.88 -43.84
C GLU A 124 -9.24 32.42 -43.06
N ALA A 125 -9.23 31.19 -42.63
CA ALA A 125 -8.09 30.58 -41.95
C ALA A 125 -6.94 30.36 -42.93
N GLY A 126 -5.70 30.45 -42.45
CA GLY A 126 -4.50 30.25 -43.29
C GLY A 126 -4.30 28.81 -43.76
N SER A 127 -5.01 27.85 -43.15
CA SER A 127 -5.00 26.43 -43.52
C SER A 127 -6.33 25.79 -43.17
N ALA A 128 -6.74 24.77 -43.94
CA ALA A 128 -7.93 23.97 -43.59
C ALA A 128 -7.69 23.12 -42.35
N TYR A 129 -8.72 22.94 -41.54
CA TYR A 129 -8.70 21.97 -40.43
C TYR A 129 -8.80 20.55 -41.00
N HIS A 130 -7.91 19.67 -40.51
CA HIS A 130 -8.00 18.24 -40.75
C HIS A 130 -8.04 17.54 -39.40
N PRO A 131 -9.07 16.73 -39.12
CA PRO A 131 -9.12 15.96 -37.86
C PRO A 131 -7.94 14.99 -37.78
N LYS A 132 -7.42 14.77 -36.59
CA LYS A 132 -6.33 13.83 -36.35
C LYS A 132 -6.74 12.38 -36.58
N TYR A 133 -7.99 12.06 -36.20
CA TYR A 133 -8.60 10.74 -36.37
C TYR A 133 -9.81 10.89 -37.31
N SER A 134 -9.91 10.01 -38.30
CA SER A 134 -11.08 9.97 -39.18
C SER A 134 -12.28 9.32 -38.50
N ASP A 135 -13.48 9.52 -39.07
CA ASP A 135 -14.70 8.86 -38.55
C ASP A 135 -14.59 7.33 -38.62
N ALA A 136 -13.83 6.80 -39.61
CA ALA A 136 -13.58 5.37 -39.75
C ALA A 136 -12.67 4.85 -38.61
N ASP A 137 -11.63 5.60 -38.21
CA ASP A 137 -10.77 5.26 -37.11
C ASP A 137 -11.56 5.27 -35.77
N ILE A 138 -12.42 6.27 -35.59
CA ILE A 138 -13.26 6.41 -34.40
C ILE A 138 -14.27 5.25 -34.31
N ALA A 139 -14.87 4.88 -35.47
CA ALA A 139 -15.84 3.79 -35.49
C ALA A 139 -15.22 2.41 -35.23
N ASN A 140 -13.96 2.22 -35.58
CA ASN A 140 -13.25 0.94 -35.46
C ASN A 140 -11.82 1.14 -34.90
N PRO A 141 -11.67 1.45 -33.62
CA PRO A 141 -10.37 1.62 -33.02
C PRO A 141 -9.55 0.31 -33.06
N VAL A 142 -8.29 0.43 -33.44
CA VAL A 142 -7.37 -0.72 -33.52
C VAL A 142 -7.08 -1.31 -32.13
N ASN A 143 -7.00 -0.45 -31.12
CA ASN A 143 -6.79 -0.83 -29.73
C ASN A 143 -7.74 -0.04 -28.82
N ASP A 144 -8.15 -0.65 -27.75
CA ASP A 144 -8.91 -0.05 -26.65
C ASP A 144 -8.41 -0.64 -25.33
N THR A 145 -7.33 -0.07 -24.81
CA THR A 145 -6.65 -0.62 -23.63
C THR A 145 -7.09 0.11 -22.38
N ASP A 146 -7.79 -0.60 -21.49
CA ASP A 146 -8.02 -0.14 -20.13
C ASP A 146 -6.77 -0.39 -19.27
N TRP A 147 -5.96 0.67 -19.11
CA TRP A 147 -4.71 0.61 -18.35
C TRP A 147 -4.93 0.33 -16.86
N TYR A 148 -6.06 0.76 -16.27
CA TYR A 148 -6.37 0.44 -14.87
C TYR A 148 -6.58 -1.06 -14.66
N ASP A 149 -7.28 -1.73 -15.57
CA ASP A 149 -7.47 -3.18 -15.50
C ASP A 149 -6.14 -3.93 -15.72
N ARG A 150 -5.24 -3.35 -16.52
CA ARG A 150 -3.92 -3.96 -16.76
C ARG A 150 -3.06 -3.95 -15.52
N ILE A 151 -3.13 -2.92 -14.68
CA ILE A 151 -2.29 -2.78 -13.48
C ILE A 151 -2.99 -3.26 -12.20
N THR A 152 -4.30 -3.49 -12.23
CA THR A 152 -5.06 -3.91 -11.05
C THR A 152 -5.48 -5.37 -11.12
N ARG A 153 -5.87 -5.89 -9.96
CA ARG A 153 -6.43 -7.23 -9.76
C ARG A 153 -7.29 -7.25 -8.51
N THR A 154 -8.07 -8.29 -8.35
CA THR A 154 -8.63 -8.65 -7.04
C THR A 154 -7.50 -9.03 -6.10
N GLY A 155 -7.35 -8.31 -5.01
CA GLY A 155 -6.38 -8.59 -3.96
C GLY A 155 -6.87 -9.72 -3.06
N PHE A 156 -5.93 -10.44 -2.47
CA PHE A 156 -6.22 -11.54 -1.55
C PHE A 156 -5.26 -11.51 -0.37
N GLN A 157 -5.83 -11.62 0.84
CA GLN A 157 -5.07 -11.64 2.08
C GLN A 157 -5.41 -12.89 2.87
N THR A 158 -4.40 -13.54 3.41
CA THR A 158 -4.54 -14.62 4.38
C THR A 158 -3.73 -14.32 5.62
N GLN A 159 -4.28 -14.72 6.75
CA GLN A 159 -3.58 -14.65 8.03
C GLN A 159 -3.86 -15.93 8.82
N HIS A 160 -2.80 -16.52 9.35
CA HIS A 160 -2.86 -17.72 10.19
C HIS A 160 -2.07 -17.45 11.45
N ASN A 161 -2.66 -17.74 12.60
CA ASN A 161 -2.03 -17.57 13.89
C ASN A 161 -2.26 -18.83 14.72
N ILE A 162 -1.19 -19.37 15.27
CA ILE A 162 -1.22 -20.49 16.22
C ILE A 162 -0.55 -20.03 17.51
N SER A 163 -1.13 -20.36 18.63
CA SER A 163 -0.51 -20.07 19.92
C SER A 163 -0.76 -21.20 20.93
N ILE A 164 0.23 -21.40 21.80
CA ILE A 164 0.18 -22.34 22.92
C ILE A 164 0.42 -21.52 24.16
N ASN A 165 -0.52 -21.54 25.09
CA ASN A 165 -0.46 -20.84 26.36
C ASN A 165 -0.73 -21.81 27.50
N GLY A 166 0.07 -21.73 28.57
CA GLY A 166 -0.13 -22.57 29.75
C GLY A 166 0.90 -22.26 30.82
N GLY A 167 0.81 -22.99 31.91
CA GLY A 167 1.78 -22.84 32.97
C GLY A 167 1.29 -23.33 34.32
N THR A 168 2.20 -23.25 35.27
CA THR A 168 2.00 -23.50 36.71
C THR A 168 2.19 -22.20 37.49
N GLU A 169 2.10 -22.25 38.79
CA GLU A 169 2.46 -21.13 39.66
C GLU A 169 3.91 -20.67 39.44
N TYR A 170 4.81 -21.60 39.08
CA TYR A 170 6.24 -21.34 38.97
C TYR A 170 6.67 -20.98 37.53
N THR A 171 6.05 -21.60 36.55
CA THR A 171 6.42 -21.46 35.13
C THR A 171 5.20 -21.09 34.32
N LYS A 172 5.24 -19.95 33.60
CA LYS A 172 4.18 -19.56 32.66
C LYS A 172 4.80 -19.31 31.32
N TYR A 173 4.14 -19.79 30.28
CA TYR A 173 4.66 -19.66 28.92
C TYR A 173 3.56 -19.33 27.91
N LEU A 174 3.96 -18.60 26.88
CA LEU A 174 3.20 -18.37 25.65
C LEU A 174 4.16 -18.51 24.48
N ILE A 175 3.81 -19.36 23.55
CA ILE A 175 4.53 -19.55 22.28
C ILE A 175 3.52 -19.26 21.19
N SER A 176 3.85 -18.38 20.25
CA SER A 176 3.00 -18.10 19.09
C SER A 176 3.77 -18.07 17.80
N GLY A 177 3.07 -18.43 16.70
CA GLY A 177 3.51 -18.31 15.35
C GLY A 177 2.44 -17.65 14.49
N ASN A 178 2.84 -16.69 13.65
CA ASN A 178 1.94 -16.00 12.74
C ASN A 178 2.50 -16.03 11.33
N PHE A 179 1.63 -16.29 10.38
CA PHE A 179 1.85 -16.12 8.96
C PHE A 179 0.81 -15.17 8.41
N PHE A 180 1.28 -14.15 7.71
CA PHE A 180 0.46 -13.17 7.01
C PHE A 180 0.95 -13.06 5.58
N ASN A 181 0.03 -13.11 4.63
CA ASN A 181 0.32 -12.89 3.22
C ASN A 181 -0.78 -12.03 2.61
N GLN A 182 -0.39 -10.97 1.94
CA GLN A 182 -1.29 -10.06 1.23
C GLN A 182 -0.78 -9.83 -0.18
N LYS A 183 -1.62 -10.12 -1.16
CA LYS A 183 -1.47 -9.68 -2.56
C LYS A 183 -2.36 -8.47 -2.75
N GLY A 184 -1.77 -7.30 -2.96
CA GLY A 184 -2.50 -6.04 -3.11
C GLY A 184 -3.35 -5.97 -4.38
N ILE A 185 -4.23 -4.98 -4.43
CA ILE A 185 -5.10 -4.69 -5.59
C ILE A 185 -4.27 -4.23 -6.81
N VAL A 186 -3.19 -3.49 -6.58
CA VAL A 186 -2.22 -3.18 -7.65
C VAL A 186 -1.28 -4.37 -7.83
N LYS A 187 -1.06 -4.78 -9.07
CA LYS A 187 -0.13 -5.87 -9.40
C LYS A 187 1.28 -5.54 -8.90
N ASN A 188 2.05 -6.55 -8.54
CA ASN A 188 3.40 -6.41 -7.98
C ASN A 188 3.47 -5.60 -6.68
N ASN A 189 2.33 -5.44 -5.99
CA ASN A 189 2.28 -4.88 -4.65
C ASN A 189 1.77 -5.96 -3.69
N GLY A 190 2.48 -6.14 -2.58
CA GLY A 190 2.13 -7.17 -1.61
C GLY A 190 3.04 -7.18 -0.39
N MET A 191 2.66 -7.98 0.59
CA MET A 191 3.42 -8.17 1.82
C MET A 191 3.31 -9.60 2.32
N SER A 192 4.43 -10.15 2.73
CA SER A 192 4.48 -11.41 3.49
C SER A 192 5.17 -11.18 4.81
N ARG A 193 4.60 -11.71 5.90
CA ARG A 193 5.18 -11.63 7.24
C ARG A 193 5.12 -12.98 7.94
N TYR A 194 6.26 -13.37 8.49
CA TYR A 194 6.39 -14.51 9.39
C TYR A 194 6.82 -13.99 10.74
N THR A 195 6.09 -14.32 11.80
CA THR A 195 6.45 -13.91 13.16
C THR A 195 6.42 -15.11 14.08
N GLY A 196 7.47 -15.29 14.84
CA GLY A 196 7.56 -16.26 15.93
C GLY A 196 7.80 -15.54 17.25
N ARG A 197 7.14 -15.98 18.32
CA ARG A 197 7.26 -15.37 19.63
C ARG A 197 7.31 -16.43 20.70
N VAL A 198 8.16 -16.19 21.70
CA VAL A 198 8.26 -16.98 22.93
C VAL A 198 8.26 -16.01 24.12
N ASN A 199 7.32 -16.18 25.01
CA ASN A 199 7.30 -15.55 26.33
C ASN A 199 7.36 -16.64 27.37
N LEU A 200 8.31 -16.54 28.31
CA LEU A 200 8.51 -17.46 29.40
C LEU A 200 8.75 -16.66 30.68
N ASP A 201 7.93 -16.87 31.69
CA ASP A 201 8.10 -16.33 33.02
C ASP A 201 8.36 -17.48 33.99
N GLN A 202 9.53 -17.50 34.64
CA GLN A 202 9.95 -18.52 35.59
C GLN A 202 10.19 -17.91 36.98
N LYS A 203 9.49 -18.39 37.98
CA LYS A 203 9.72 -18.06 39.38
C LYS A 203 10.72 -19.07 39.94
N LEU A 204 11.95 -18.61 40.19
CA LEU A 204 13.03 -19.46 40.72
C LEU A 204 12.92 -19.63 42.24
N SER A 205 12.48 -18.59 42.95
CA SER A 205 12.27 -18.58 44.38
C SER A 205 11.23 -17.51 44.77
N LYS A 206 10.94 -17.35 46.04
CA LYS A 206 10.10 -16.24 46.50
C LYS A 206 10.74 -14.86 46.30
N TYR A 207 12.05 -14.81 46.05
CA TYR A 207 12.82 -13.58 45.83
C TYR A 207 13.30 -13.37 44.38
N ALA A 208 13.26 -14.39 43.51
CA ALA A 208 13.83 -14.33 42.19
C ALA A 208 12.85 -14.82 41.12
N LYS A 209 12.70 -14.00 40.06
CA LYS A 209 11.95 -14.32 38.84
C LYS A 209 12.82 -14.04 37.64
N VAL A 210 12.73 -14.90 36.62
CA VAL A 210 13.40 -14.72 35.32
C VAL A 210 12.34 -14.72 34.23
N GLY A 211 12.39 -13.73 33.35
CA GLY A 211 11.49 -13.63 32.21
C GLY A 211 12.27 -13.57 30.90
N ILE A 212 11.78 -14.26 29.90
CA ILE A 212 12.27 -14.20 28.52
C ILE A 212 11.10 -13.75 27.64
N ASN A 213 11.36 -12.71 26.83
CA ASN A 213 10.41 -12.26 25.81
C ASN A 213 11.17 -12.11 24.50
N LEU A 214 11.04 -13.08 23.61
CA LEU A 214 11.71 -13.13 22.33
C LEU A 214 10.67 -13.04 21.21
N THR A 215 10.85 -12.10 20.31
CA THR A 215 10.07 -12.00 19.07
C THR A 215 11.01 -11.94 17.88
N VAL A 216 10.77 -12.79 16.89
CA VAL A 216 11.47 -12.81 15.62
C VAL A 216 10.45 -12.60 14.53
N SER A 217 10.70 -11.63 13.64
CA SER A 217 9.83 -11.33 12.51
C SER A 217 10.65 -11.19 11.22
N ARG A 218 10.11 -11.75 10.13
CA ARG A 218 10.62 -11.53 8.78
C ARG A 218 9.50 -10.95 7.93
N ASN A 219 9.73 -9.75 7.41
CA ASN A 219 8.82 -9.07 6.49
C ASN A 219 9.44 -9.05 5.10
N THR A 220 8.64 -9.33 4.09
CA THR A 220 8.98 -9.15 2.68
C THR A 220 7.89 -8.27 2.08
N LEU A 221 8.30 -7.15 1.51
CA LEU A 221 7.41 -6.20 0.85
C LEU A 221 7.75 -6.17 -0.64
N ASP A 222 6.72 -6.30 -1.45
CA ASP A 222 6.76 -6.03 -2.88
C ASP A 222 6.05 -4.69 -3.09
N ASN A 223 6.78 -3.65 -3.45
CA ASN A 223 6.25 -2.31 -3.60
C ASN A 223 6.39 -1.82 -5.03
N VAL A 224 5.32 -1.21 -5.52
CA VAL A 224 5.32 -0.39 -6.73
C VAL A 224 5.08 1.07 -6.33
N PRO A 225 5.63 2.06 -7.06
CA PRO A 225 5.40 3.47 -6.75
C PRO A 225 3.92 3.82 -6.93
N LEU A 226 3.26 4.23 -5.85
CA LEU A 226 1.84 4.61 -5.83
C LEU A 226 1.61 6.12 -5.74
N GLY A 227 2.68 6.93 -5.79
CA GLY A 227 2.58 8.38 -5.85
C GLY A 227 2.52 9.13 -4.52
N ALA A 228 3.01 8.52 -3.44
CA ALA A 228 3.10 9.19 -2.13
C ALA A 228 4.33 10.09 -1.96
N GLY A 229 5.11 10.33 -3.00
CA GLY A 229 6.36 11.11 -2.97
C GLY A 229 6.28 12.42 -3.74
N GLN A 230 7.37 13.20 -3.72
CA GLN A 230 7.48 14.49 -4.42
C GLN A 230 7.41 14.38 -5.95
N ASN A 231 7.46 13.17 -6.51
CA ASN A 231 7.39 12.89 -7.93
C ASN A 231 6.06 12.22 -8.28
N GLU A 232 5.03 13.01 -8.53
CA GLU A 232 3.70 12.53 -8.95
C GLU A 232 3.78 11.67 -10.23
N TYR A 233 4.75 11.95 -11.10
CA TYR A 233 5.00 11.19 -12.34
C TYR A 233 5.50 9.76 -12.11
N ALA A 234 5.95 9.41 -10.91
CA ALA A 234 6.39 8.06 -10.59
C ALA A 234 5.24 7.14 -10.15
N SER A 235 4.00 7.65 -10.07
CA SER A 235 2.84 6.84 -9.69
C SER A 235 2.37 5.98 -10.84
N ILE A 236 2.34 4.67 -10.65
CA ILE A 236 1.78 3.75 -11.65
C ILE A 236 0.29 4.02 -11.91
N LEU A 237 -0.45 4.53 -10.91
CA LEU A 237 -1.85 4.90 -11.05
C LEU A 237 -2.01 6.14 -11.93
N VAL A 238 -1.18 7.16 -11.71
CA VAL A 238 -1.18 8.39 -12.52
C VAL A 238 -0.71 8.06 -13.95
N SER A 239 0.32 7.25 -14.09
CA SER A 239 0.78 6.80 -15.42
C SER A 239 -0.33 6.07 -16.16
N ALA A 240 -1.03 5.14 -15.52
CA ALA A 240 -2.15 4.44 -16.14
C ALA A 240 -3.28 5.38 -16.59
N ALA A 241 -3.51 6.49 -15.86
CA ALA A 241 -4.49 7.51 -16.23
C ALA A 241 -4.05 8.38 -17.42
N GLN A 242 -2.74 8.53 -17.63
CA GLN A 242 -2.16 9.38 -18.68
C GLN A 242 -1.88 8.62 -19.97
N PHE A 243 -1.75 7.31 -19.93
CA PHE A 243 -1.51 6.51 -21.12
C PHE A 243 -2.72 6.49 -22.06
N SER A 244 -2.45 6.63 -23.35
CA SER A 244 -3.50 6.59 -24.35
C SER A 244 -4.12 5.19 -24.48
N PRO A 245 -5.46 5.07 -24.49
CA PRO A 245 -6.12 3.78 -24.72
C PRO A 245 -5.83 3.19 -26.11
N LEU A 246 -5.31 3.99 -27.04
CA LEU A 246 -4.96 3.54 -28.39
C LEU A 246 -3.66 2.75 -28.43
N LEU A 247 -2.88 2.75 -27.37
CA LEU A 247 -1.64 1.97 -27.30
C LEU A 247 -1.95 0.50 -27.00
N SER A 248 -1.28 -0.39 -27.72
CA SER A 248 -1.30 -1.82 -27.40
C SER A 248 -0.38 -2.10 -26.20
N VAL A 249 -0.70 -3.15 -25.44
CA VAL A 249 0.17 -3.61 -24.33
C VAL A 249 1.46 -4.22 -24.87
N LYS A 250 1.39 -4.80 -26.06
CA LYS A 250 2.52 -5.45 -26.73
C LYS A 250 2.54 -5.01 -28.17
N ASP A 251 3.73 -4.87 -28.73
CA ASP A 251 3.94 -4.64 -30.15
C ASP A 251 3.70 -5.92 -30.99
N GLU A 252 3.91 -5.80 -32.31
CA GLU A 252 3.73 -6.92 -33.25
C GLU A 252 4.72 -8.07 -33.00
N ASN A 253 5.85 -7.82 -32.35
CA ASN A 253 6.85 -8.81 -31.99
C ASN A 253 6.56 -9.49 -30.65
N GLY A 254 5.57 -9.00 -29.89
CA GLY A 254 5.20 -9.49 -28.59
C GLY A 254 5.99 -8.86 -27.43
N ASP A 255 6.79 -7.83 -27.70
CA ASP A 255 7.48 -7.03 -26.71
C ASP A 255 6.52 -6.00 -26.08
N TYR A 256 6.78 -5.59 -24.84
CA TYR A 256 5.96 -4.55 -24.20
C TYR A 256 6.24 -3.18 -24.85
N SER A 257 5.16 -2.48 -25.19
CA SER A 257 5.18 -1.16 -25.81
C SER A 257 5.73 -0.08 -24.88
#